data_c3ddf619d6d50a23963069c6ae7fef44
#
_entry.id   c3ddf619d6d50a23963069c6ae7fef44
#
_cell.length_a   1.000
_cell.length_b   1.000
_cell.length_c   1.000
_cell.angle_alpha   90.00
_cell.angle_beta   90.00
_cell.angle_gamma   90.00
#
_symmetry.space_group_name_H-M   'P 1'
#
loop_
_entity.id
_entity.type
_entity.pdbx_description
1 polymer ?
#
loop_
_entity_poly.entity_id
_entity_poly.type
_entity_poly.pdbx_seq_one_letter_code
_entity_poly.pdbx_strand_id
1 'polypeptide(L)'
;MADVQLVETSLRDGNQCLWAALGVDTANTLTIAPAMDRVGFKAIDFTTSTHMGVAVRYKKEDPWERIRLMAAATPNTPLQFMSTGFRFISWETAHAEFMSLAFRVLARNGIRRFCLADPMNDADSNTACARMVKQGGGEYVIAALVFTLSPVHDDAHYAEAARKLAASPDVDAIYVKDPGGLLSPKRAQTLIPAIKAVIGQKTLELHAHCTIGLAEHSYMDAPDYGVSALQCASGGAADGTSNPPSERVVANLRALGHTVDIDDAALKEVSTYFTTLAEAEGLPTGKPQAFDAAYLQHQLPGGMVGTMRRHLAESRMTNKEGAVIEELGRVREELGWPIVMTPFAQIVLTQSVMNVMNGERYKVIPDEVIRYAIGRFGRPNVPIAGHVMDRIESLPRTKELRAEPSMASLAELRERLGKKLSDEEFLLRATMPAGQVDAMLAAGPAARHYNPKLKPVISLIKQLGERRDLSHISIEKPGFRLELRRNTSATTPASAS
;
A
#
# COMPACT_ATOMS: atom_id res chain seq x y z
N MET A 1 32.22 3.08 -1.53
CA MET A 1 31.72 1.71 -1.37
C MET A 1 30.79 1.69 -0.16
N ALA A 2 29.55 1.30 -0.32
CA ALA A 2 28.57 1.15 0.77
C ALA A 2 28.05 -0.28 0.80
N ASP A 3 27.66 -0.73 1.99
CA ASP A 3 26.89 -1.97 2.19
C ASP A 3 25.41 -1.62 2.10
N VAL A 4 24.69 -2.22 1.14
CA VAL A 4 23.30 -1.88 0.81
C VAL A 4 22.41 -3.10 1.01
N GLN A 5 21.40 -2.95 1.84
CA GLN A 5 20.40 -3.97 2.10
C GLN A 5 19.15 -3.73 1.23
N LEU A 6 18.39 -4.78 0.95
CA LEU A 6 17.12 -4.66 0.25
C LEU A 6 15.93 -5.02 1.16
N VAL A 7 14.83 -4.29 0.99
CA VAL A 7 13.53 -4.63 1.55
C VAL A 7 12.62 -5.04 0.40
N GLU A 8 12.05 -6.22 0.48
CA GLU A 8 11.19 -6.79 -0.55
C GLU A 8 9.77 -6.24 -0.44
N THR A 9 9.16 -5.78 -1.53
CA THR A 9 7.87 -5.07 -1.52
C THR A 9 6.79 -5.70 -2.41
N SER A 10 7.06 -6.79 -3.12
CA SER A 10 6.13 -7.39 -4.10
C SER A 10 4.80 -7.80 -3.48
N LEU A 11 4.81 -8.38 -2.28
CA LEU A 11 3.59 -8.85 -1.60
C LEU A 11 2.67 -7.71 -1.16
N ARG A 12 3.24 -6.55 -0.88
CA ARG A 12 2.49 -5.38 -0.43
C ARG A 12 2.39 -4.31 -1.51
N ASP A 13 3.49 -3.60 -1.82
CA ASP A 13 3.41 -2.42 -2.68
C ASP A 13 3.27 -2.78 -4.16
N GLY A 14 4.04 -3.73 -4.65
CA GLY A 14 3.89 -4.24 -6.02
C GLY A 14 2.49 -4.78 -6.28
N ASN A 15 1.97 -5.61 -5.38
CA ASN A 15 0.60 -6.11 -5.42
C ASN A 15 -0.44 -4.98 -5.36
N GLN A 16 -0.21 -3.94 -4.55
CA GLN A 16 -1.13 -2.81 -4.45
C GLN A 16 -1.12 -1.95 -5.72
N CYS A 17 0.06 -1.65 -6.24
CA CYS A 17 0.23 -0.69 -7.33
C CYS A 17 -0.14 -1.27 -8.70
N LEU A 18 0.19 -2.53 -8.96
CA LEU A 18 -0.07 -3.19 -10.23
C LEU A 18 -1.36 -4.03 -10.22
N TRP A 19 -1.72 -4.61 -9.07
CA TRP A 19 -2.81 -5.59 -8.96
C TRP A 19 -3.92 -5.17 -7.99
N ALA A 20 -3.99 -3.90 -7.61
CA ALA A 20 -4.99 -3.32 -6.70
C ALA A 20 -5.14 -4.10 -5.37
N ALA A 21 -4.04 -4.68 -4.86
CA ALA A 21 -3.97 -5.55 -3.70
C ALA A 21 -4.75 -6.89 -3.84
N LEU A 22 -5.20 -7.24 -5.04
CA LEU A 22 -6.00 -8.43 -5.33
C LEU A 22 -5.19 -9.60 -5.94
N GLY A 23 -3.95 -9.35 -6.39
CA GLY A 23 -3.15 -10.33 -7.12
C GLY A 23 -2.63 -11.48 -6.26
N VAL A 24 -2.50 -11.28 -4.94
CA VAL A 24 -1.88 -12.25 -4.03
C VAL A 24 -2.87 -12.64 -2.92
N ASP A 25 -3.04 -13.95 -2.71
CA ASP A 25 -3.76 -14.54 -1.59
C ASP A 25 -2.80 -15.27 -0.63
N THR A 26 -3.34 -15.95 0.38
CA THR A 26 -2.52 -16.67 1.37
C THR A 26 -1.75 -17.83 0.74
N ALA A 27 -2.36 -18.57 -0.19
CA ALA A 27 -1.70 -19.70 -0.85
C ALA A 27 -0.54 -19.23 -1.74
N ASN A 28 -0.73 -18.15 -2.50
CA ASN A 28 0.34 -17.54 -3.30
C ASN A 28 1.52 -17.11 -2.40
N THR A 29 1.21 -16.44 -1.30
CA THR A 29 2.20 -15.95 -0.33
C THR A 29 3.03 -17.10 0.25
N LEU A 30 2.38 -18.15 0.74
CA LEU A 30 3.05 -19.29 1.37
C LEU A 30 3.89 -20.10 0.40
N THR A 31 3.50 -20.14 -0.87
CA THR A 31 4.26 -20.86 -1.91
C THR A 31 5.64 -20.25 -2.11
N ILE A 32 5.77 -18.92 -2.06
CA ILE A 32 7.05 -18.24 -2.31
C ILE A 32 7.82 -17.91 -1.03
N ALA A 33 7.18 -17.96 0.13
CA ALA A 33 7.76 -17.56 1.41
C ALA A 33 9.12 -18.22 1.69
N PRO A 34 9.34 -19.55 1.49
CA PRO A 34 10.62 -20.16 1.77
C PRO A 34 11.77 -19.64 0.89
N ALA A 35 11.48 -19.27 -0.36
CA ALA A 35 12.49 -18.66 -1.22
C ALA A 35 12.80 -17.24 -0.76
N MET A 36 11.77 -16.44 -0.43
CA MET A 36 11.96 -15.08 0.10
C MET A 36 12.79 -15.06 1.39
N ASP A 37 12.60 -16.04 2.26
CA ASP A 37 13.34 -16.15 3.52
C ASP A 37 14.84 -16.49 3.33
N ARG A 38 15.20 -17.14 2.20
CA ARG A 38 16.59 -17.47 1.86
C ARG A 38 17.33 -16.33 1.16
N VAL A 39 16.64 -15.37 0.56
CA VAL A 39 17.30 -14.29 -0.24
C VAL A 39 18.25 -13.44 0.59
N GLY A 40 18.00 -13.25 1.87
CA GLY A 40 18.76 -12.32 2.70
C GLY A 40 18.21 -10.88 2.69
N PHE A 41 16.93 -10.71 2.39
CA PHE A 41 16.26 -9.41 2.53
C PHE A 41 16.31 -8.90 3.98
N LYS A 42 16.52 -7.59 4.15
CA LYS A 42 16.42 -6.91 5.44
C LYS A 42 15.04 -7.07 6.08
N ALA A 43 14.01 -7.09 5.26
CA ALA A 43 12.62 -7.32 5.65
C ALA A 43 11.76 -7.63 4.41
N ILE A 44 10.61 -8.23 4.63
CA ILE A 44 9.54 -8.36 3.65
C ILE A 44 8.43 -7.36 4.02
N ASP A 45 8.20 -6.36 3.19
CA ASP A 45 7.06 -5.44 3.30
C ASP A 45 5.78 -6.21 2.92
N PHE A 46 5.09 -6.71 3.94
CA PHE A 46 4.16 -7.81 3.78
C PHE A 46 2.71 -7.35 3.66
N THR A 47 2.28 -6.40 4.50
CA THR A 47 0.86 -6.06 4.56
C THR A 47 0.60 -4.65 5.10
N THR A 48 -0.61 -4.16 4.89
CA THR A 48 -1.15 -2.91 5.41
C THR A 48 -2.59 -3.11 5.85
N SER A 49 -3.18 -2.10 6.47
CA SER A 49 -4.63 -2.04 6.72
C SER A 49 -5.46 -2.26 5.45
N THR A 50 -5.04 -1.72 4.30
CA THR A 50 -5.70 -1.92 3.01
C THR A 50 -5.71 -3.39 2.61
N HIS A 51 -4.56 -4.08 2.70
CA HIS A 51 -4.45 -5.51 2.37
C HIS A 51 -5.29 -6.37 3.31
N MET A 52 -5.31 -6.03 4.61
CA MET A 52 -6.18 -6.73 5.58
C MET A 52 -7.67 -6.56 5.20
N GLY A 53 -8.09 -5.34 4.86
CA GLY A 53 -9.45 -5.08 4.38
C GLY A 53 -9.79 -5.83 3.08
N VAL A 54 -8.85 -5.91 2.14
CA VAL A 54 -9.00 -6.68 0.88
C VAL A 54 -9.10 -8.18 1.15
N ALA A 55 -8.27 -8.72 2.04
CA ALA A 55 -8.32 -10.14 2.43
C ALA A 55 -9.72 -10.51 2.95
N VAL A 56 -10.28 -9.73 3.88
CA VAL A 56 -11.62 -9.95 4.41
C VAL A 56 -12.70 -9.77 3.34
N ARG A 57 -12.67 -8.65 2.61
CA ARG A 57 -13.77 -8.23 1.72
C ARG A 57 -13.86 -9.06 0.45
N TYR A 58 -12.74 -9.32 -0.20
CA TYR A 58 -12.69 -9.91 -1.54
C TYR A 58 -12.16 -11.34 -1.56
N LYS A 59 -11.19 -11.68 -0.71
CA LYS A 59 -10.59 -13.02 -0.67
C LYS A 59 -11.31 -13.94 0.33
N LYS A 60 -12.06 -13.39 1.30
CA LYS A 60 -12.67 -14.13 2.40
C LYS A 60 -11.64 -14.91 3.22
N GLU A 61 -10.48 -14.31 3.41
CA GLU A 61 -9.36 -14.87 4.19
C GLU A 61 -9.17 -14.08 5.48
N ASP A 62 -8.88 -14.79 6.58
CA ASP A 62 -8.51 -14.17 7.85
C ASP A 62 -7.11 -13.52 7.73
N PRO A 63 -6.99 -12.18 7.79
CA PRO A 63 -5.71 -11.50 7.66
C PRO A 63 -4.75 -11.81 8.81
N TRP A 64 -5.25 -12.19 9.97
CA TRP A 64 -4.45 -12.57 11.13
C TRP A 64 -3.83 -13.96 10.94
N GLU A 65 -4.62 -14.93 10.46
CA GLU A 65 -4.10 -16.25 10.07
C GLU A 65 -3.01 -16.10 9.01
N ARG A 66 -3.24 -15.26 7.99
CA ARG A 66 -2.25 -14.98 6.93
C ARG A 66 -0.94 -14.47 7.48
N ILE A 67 -0.97 -13.52 8.44
CA ILE A 67 0.25 -13.01 9.10
C ILE A 67 0.97 -14.14 9.84
N ARG A 68 0.26 -14.92 10.67
CA ARG A 68 0.85 -16.03 11.44
C ARG A 68 1.50 -17.09 10.55
N LEU A 69 0.82 -17.46 9.48
CA LEU A 69 1.34 -18.45 8.53
C LEU A 69 2.60 -17.95 7.81
N MET A 70 2.60 -16.69 7.36
CA MET A 70 3.76 -16.09 6.71
C MET A 70 4.93 -15.96 7.69
N ALA A 71 4.70 -15.48 8.91
CA ALA A 71 5.73 -15.37 9.93
C ALA A 71 6.38 -16.74 10.26
N ALA A 72 5.58 -17.80 10.29
CA ALA A 72 6.11 -19.16 10.47
C ALA A 72 6.90 -19.67 9.25
N ALA A 73 6.56 -19.21 8.05
CA ALA A 73 7.23 -19.61 6.80
C ALA A 73 8.50 -18.79 6.49
N THR A 74 8.69 -17.64 7.17
CA THR A 74 9.86 -16.76 7.00
C THR A 74 10.51 -16.44 8.36
N PRO A 75 11.05 -17.45 9.06
CA PRO A 75 11.58 -17.27 10.41
C PRO A 75 12.81 -16.35 10.48
N ASN A 76 13.60 -16.26 9.42
CA ASN A 76 14.83 -15.48 9.36
C ASN A 76 14.61 -14.03 8.89
N THR A 77 13.56 -13.77 8.12
CA THR A 77 13.30 -12.47 7.53
C THR A 77 12.10 -11.78 8.22
N PRO A 78 12.27 -10.62 8.87
CA PRO A 78 11.19 -9.94 9.56
C PRO A 78 10.10 -9.47 8.61
N LEU A 79 8.84 -9.70 8.98
CA LEU A 79 7.69 -9.16 8.28
C LEU A 79 7.46 -7.69 8.68
N GLN A 80 7.22 -6.84 7.68
CA GLN A 80 6.89 -5.43 7.85
C GLN A 80 5.41 -5.18 7.65
N PHE A 81 4.82 -4.38 8.54
CA PHE A 81 3.50 -3.78 8.38
C PHE A 81 3.63 -2.27 8.12
N MET A 82 2.98 -1.76 7.08
CA MET A 82 2.93 -0.33 6.84
C MET A 82 1.62 0.25 7.41
N SER A 83 1.77 1.20 8.35
CA SER A 83 0.69 1.98 8.93
C SER A 83 0.66 3.40 8.36
N THR A 84 -0.53 3.94 8.18
CA THR A 84 -0.75 5.34 7.76
C THR A 84 -1.09 6.25 8.95
N GLY A 85 -0.30 6.19 10.01
CA GLY A 85 -0.53 6.94 11.24
C GLY A 85 -1.67 6.35 12.09
N PHE A 86 -2.52 7.20 12.64
CA PHE A 86 -3.66 6.81 13.48
C PHE A 86 -4.84 6.24 12.67
N ARG A 87 -4.59 5.30 11.73
CA ARG A 87 -5.61 4.71 10.88
C ARG A 87 -5.45 3.20 10.78
N PHE A 88 -6.56 2.47 10.92
CA PHE A 88 -6.57 1.01 10.81
C PHE A 88 -7.83 0.55 10.06
N ILE A 89 -7.67 0.03 8.85
CA ILE A 89 -8.73 -0.42 7.93
C ILE A 89 -9.80 0.68 7.65
N SER A 90 -9.52 1.90 8.01
CA SER A 90 -10.35 3.09 7.81
C SER A 90 -9.46 4.28 7.48
N TRP A 91 -10.00 5.25 6.76
CA TRP A 91 -9.33 6.54 6.52
C TRP A 91 -9.58 7.55 7.64
N GLU A 92 -10.53 7.29 8.52
CA GLU A 92 -10.77 8.12 9.69
C GLU A 92 -9.72 7.87 10.77
N THR A 93 -9.41 8.91 11.52
CA THR A 93 -8.47 8.84 12.63
C THR A 93 -9.08 8.02 13.77
N ALA A 94 -8.38 7.00 14.22
CA ALA A 94 -8.76 6.14 15.32
C ALA A 94 -8.24 6.69 16.67
N HIS A 95 -8.85 6.26 17.78
CA HIS A 95 -8.34 6.56 19.13
C HIS A 95 -6.99 5.88 19.38
N ALA A 96 -6.16 6.53 20.21
CA ALA A 96 -4.84 6.00 20.58
C ALA A 96 -4.91 4.59 21.21
N GLU A 97 -5.90 4.33 22.07
CA GLU A 97 -6.10 3.00 22.68
C GLU A 97 -6.43 1.93 21.64
N PHE A 98 -7.24 2.27 20.62
CA PHE A 98 -7.57 1.38 19.53
C PHE A 98 -6.32 1.06 18.69
N MET A 99 -5.52 2.07 18.36
CA MET A 99 -4.26 1.89 17.65
C MET A 99 -3.24 1.08 18.45
N SER A 100 -3.14 1.33 19.76
CA SER A 100 -2.28 0.55 20.66
C SER A 100 -2.68 -0.93 20.67
N LEU A 101 -4.00 -1.21 20.69
CA LEU A 101 -4.50 -2.58 20.57
C LEU A 101 -4.12 -3.19 19.21
N ALA A 102 -4.34 -2.46 18.12
CA ALA A 102 -4.04 -2.94 16.76
C ALA A 102 -2.55 -3.27 16.60
N PHE A 103 -1.64 -2.40 17.02
CA PHE A 103 -0.19 -2.64 16.96
C PHE A 103 0.23 -3.84 17.81
N ARG A 104 -0.30 -3.97 19.03
CA ARG A 104 -0.05 -5.13 19.89
C ARG A 104 -0.52 -6.45 19.24
N VAL A 105 -1.70 -6.45 18.62
CA VAL A 105 -2.23 -7.65 17.94
C VAL A 105 -1.40 -7.98 16.71
N LEU A 106 -0.97 -7.00 15.92
CA LEU A 106 -0.06 -7.19 14.79
C LEU A 106 1.27 -7.81 15.24
N ALA A 107 1.90 -7.26 16.27
CA ALA A 107 3.16 -7.78 16.82
C ALA A 107 3.00 -9.21 17.34
N ARG A 108 1.93 -9.50 18.10
CA ARG A 108 1.62 -10.82 18.61
C ARG A 108 1.44 -11.86 17.50
N ASN A 109 0.92 -11.46 16.34
CA ASN A 109 0.72 -12.32 15.18
C ASN A 109 1.98 -12.52 14.31
N GLY A 110 3.09 -11.83 14.60
CA GLY A 110 4.38 -12.06 13.94
C GLY A 110 4.91 -10.88 13.11
N ILE A 111 4.27 -9.72 13.15
CA ILE A 111 4.86 -8.49 12.59
C ILE A 111 5.95 -8.00 13.54
N ARG A 112 7.20 -7.95 13.06
CA ARG A 112 8.34 -7.49 13.87
C ARG A 112 8.79 -6.08 13.49
N ARG A 113 8.58 -5.68 12.23
CA ARG A 113 8.97 -4.37 11.70
C ARG A 113 7.74 -3.55 11.32
N PHE A 114 7.72 -2.28 11.72
CA PHE A 114 6.62 -1.36 11.47
C PHE A 114 7.12 -0.14 10.70
N CYS A 115 6.48 0.14 9.59
CA CYS A 115 6.70 1.32 8.78
C CYS A 115 5.56 2.32 9.05
N LEU A 116 5.88 3.48 9.56
CA LEU A 116 4.92 4.54 9.87
C LEU A 116 4.99 5.59 8.78
N ALA A 117 3.99 5.61 7.91
CA ALA A 117 3.91 6.50 6.76
C ALA A 117 2.65 7.38 6.86
N ASP A 118 2.68 8.36 7.75
CA ASP A 118 1.59 9.33 7.83
C ASP A 118 1.59 10.22 6.59
N PRO A 119 0.47 10.24 5.83
CA PRO A 119 0.38 11.04 4.61
C PRO A 119 0.39 12.56 4.85
N MET A 120 0.26 13.00 6.11
CA MET A 120 0.44 14.41 6.50
C MET A 120 1.88 14.76 6.87
N ASN A 121 2.82 13.78 6.92
CA ASN A 121 4.17 13.95 7.46
C ASN A 121 4.20 14.55 8.88
N ASP A 122 3.16 14.29 9.67
CA ASP A 122 3.09 14.75 11.04
C ASP A 122 4.06 13.94 11.93
N ALA A 123 5.17 14.57 12.32
CA ALA A 123 6.20 13.95 13.14
C ALA A 123 5.69 13.56 14.54
N ASP A 124 4.78 14.33 15.11
CA ASP A 124 4.20 14.06 16.44
C ASP A 124 3.28 12.83 16.38
N SER A 125 2.46 12.74 15.33
CA SER A 125 1.64 11.56 15.04
C SER A 125 2.50 10.30 14.86
N ASN A 126 3.54 10.38 14.04
CA ASN A 126 4.44 9.25 13.78
C ASN A 126 5.20 8.82 15.06
N THR A 127 5.68 9.75 15.87
CA THR A 127 6.39 9.40 17.12
C THR A 127 5.44 8.82 18.18
N ALA A 128 4.20 9.29 18.25
CA ALA A 128 3.18 8.69 19.10
C ALA A 128 2.86 7.25 18.67
N CYS A 129 2.71 7.00 17.37
CA CYS A 129 2.54 5.65 16.82
C CYS A 129 3.78 4.77 17.11
N ALA A 130 5.01 5.29 16.95
CA ALA A 130 6.24 4.56 17.24
C ALA A 130 6.27 4.05 18.67
N ARG A 131 5.93 4.91 19.63
CA ARG A 131 5.81 4.54 21.05
C ARG A 131 4.79 3.42 21.27
N MET A 132 3.61 3.52 20.65
CA MET A 132 2.57 2.48 20.76
C MET A 132 3.05 1.15 20.18
N VAL A 133 3.77 1.17 19.05
CA VAL A 133 4.37 -0.02 18.45
C VAL A 133 5.37 -0.68 19.40
N LYS A 134 6.30 0.09 19.96
CA LYS A 134 7.30 -0.43 20.91
C LYS A 134 6.64 -1.00 22.17
N GLN A 135 5.66 -0.31 22.73
CA GLN A 135 4.88 -0.80 23.87
C GLN A 135 4.05 -2.05 23.54
N GLY A 136 3.63 -2.19 22.29
CA GLY A 136 2.89 -3.35 21.78
C GLY A 136 3.76 -4.58 21.45
N GLY A 137 5.08 -4.48 21.52
CA GLY A 137 6.01 -5.57 21.23
C GLY A 137 6.61 -5.54 19.82
N GLY A 138 6.43 -4.44 19.08
CA GLY A 138 7.13 -4.24 17.79
C GLY A 138 8.63 -4.03 18.00
N GLU A 139 9.45 -4.74 17.23
CA GLU A 139 10.90 -4.77 17.42
C GLU A 139 11.60 -3.60 16.74
N TYR A 140 11.15 -3.22 15.54
CA TYR A 140 11.80 -2.22 14.72
C TYR A 140 10.79 -1.27 14.09
N VAL A 141 11.02 0.03 14.22
CA VAL A 141 10.14 1.08 13.72
C VAL A 141 10.90 1.98 12.74
N ILE A 142 10.39 2.11 11.53
CA ILE A 142 10.85 3.10 10.57
C ILE A 142 9.79 4.18 10.36
N ALA A 143 10.19 5.44 10.38
CA ALA A 143 9.31 6.57 10.17
C ALA A 143 9.54 7.19 8.80
N ALA A 144 8.44 7.35 8.04
CA ALA A 144 8.49 7.89 6.70
C ALA A 144 8.54 9.42 6.68
N LEU A 145 9.31 9.92 5.74
CA LEU A 145 9.19 11.24 5.15
C LEU A 145 8.60 11.05 3.76
N VAL A 146 7.30 11.28 3.62
CA VAL A 146 6.61 11.10 2.34
C VAL A 146 6.98 12.26 1.43
N PHE A 147 7.63 11.93 0.30
CA PHE A 147 8.19 12.91 -0.62
C PHE A 147 7.16 13.42 -1.61
N THR A 148 7.20 14.72 -1.88
CA THR A 148 6.45 15.40 -2.93
C THR A 148 7.20 16.65 -3.38
N LEU A 149 6.86 17.18 -4.55
CA LEU A 149 7.42 18.44 -5.06
C LEU A 149 6.43 19.58 -4.82
N SER A 150 6.90 20.65 -4.19
CA SER A 150 6.20 21.92 -4.07
C SER A 150 7.18 23.01 -3.62
N PRO A 151 6.80 24.31 -3.68
CA PRO A 151 7.64 25.39 -3.19
C PRO A 151 7.99 25.33 -1.70
N VAL A 152 7.19 24.59 -0.89
CA VAL A 152 7.36 24.50 0.57
C VAL A 152 8.04 23.20 1.01
N HIS A 153 8.11 22.18 0.15
CA HIS A 153 8.74 20.90 0.46
C HIS A 153 10.20 20.89 -0.02
N ASP A 154 11.00 21.79 0.53
CA ASP A 154 12.44 21.92 0.28
C ASP A 154 13.28 21.00 1.20
N ASP A 155 14.62 21.09 1.08
CA ASP A 155 15.53 20.29 1.92
C ASP A 155 15.43 20.64 3.41
N ALA A 156 15.22 21.92 3.73
CA ALA A 156 15.11 22.37 5.11
C ALA A 156 13.83 21.82 5.77
N HIS A 157 12.71 21.81 5.04
CA HIS A 157 11.45 21.21 5.48
C HIS A 157 11.62 19.73 5.84
N TYR A 158 12.21 18.95 4.94
CA TYR A 158 12.44 17.52 5.18
C TYR A 158 13.46 17.25 6.27
N ALA A 159 14.54 18.03 6.34
CA ALA A 159 15.53 17.92 7.41
C ALA A 159 14.93 18.22 8.79
N GLU A 160 14.05 19.24 8.90
CA GLU A 160 13.37 19.54 10.16
C GLU A 160 12.44 18.41 10.61
N ALA A 161 11.64 17.85 9.68
CA ALA A 161 10.80 16.70 9.96
C ALA A 161 11.64 15.47 10.37
N ALA A 162 12.73 15.21 9.65
CA ALA A 162 13.68 14.14 9.95
C ALA A 162 14.28 14.28 11.37
N ARG A 163 14.69 15.48 11.76
CA ARG A 163 15.24 15.77 13.08
C ARG A 163 14.25 15.46 14.19
N LYS A 164 12.99 15.87 14.02
CA LYS A 164 11.91 15.59 14.99
C LYS A 164 11.68 14.09 15.14
N LEU A 165 11.58 13.36 14.04
CA LEU A 165 11.41 11.91 14.06
C LEU A 165 12.63 11.21 14.68
N ALA A 166 13.84 11.64 14.33
CA ALA A 166 15.06 11.06 14.84
C ALA A 166 15.31 11.32 16.33
N ALA A 167 14.72 12.35 16.89
CA ALA A 167 14.79 12.66 18.34
C ALA A 167 14.02 11.62 19.19
N SER A 168 13.07 10.89 18.61
CA SER A 168 12.33 9.85 19.32
C SER A 168 13.19 8.60 19.51
N PRO A 169 13.33 8.06 20.75
CA PRO A 169 14.01 6.79 20.99
C PRO A 169 13.25 5.59 20.41
N ASP A 170 11.95 5.74 20.18
CA ASP A 170 11.08 4.67 19.67
C ASP A 170 11.14 4.52 18.14
N VAL A 171 11.81 5.44 17.43
CA VAL A 171 12.07 5.38 15.98
C VAL A 171 13.48 4.84 15.76
N ASP A 172 13.63 3.73 15.06
CA ASP A 172 14.93 3.10 14.78
C ASP A 172 15.57 3.60 13.48
N ALA A 173 14.76 3.93 12.48
CA ALA A 173 15.22 4.41 11.18
C ALA A 173 14.28 5.45 10.57
N ILE A 174 14.83 6.25 9.67
CA ILE A 174 14.08 7.18 8.82
C ILE A 174 14.09 6.63 7.40
N TYR A 175 13.01 6.82 6.65
CA TYR A 175 13.06 6.54 5.22
C TYR A 175 12.34 7.61 4.40
N VAL A 176 12.94 7.91 3.25
CA VAL A 176 12.31 8.75 2.23
C VAL A 176 11.38 7.87 1.41
N LYS A 177 10.08 8.19 1.43
CA LYS A 177 9.07 7.49 0.65
C LYS A 177 8.59 8.37 -0.49
N ASP A 178 8.94 7.99 -1.71
CA ASP A 178 8.51 8.65 -2.94
C ASP A 178 7.42 7.83 -3.67
N PRO A 179 6.15 7.97 -3.27
CA PRO A 179 5.05 7.22 -3.88
C PRO A 179 4.69 7.71 -5.28
N GLY A 180 5.16 8.89 -5.66
CA GLY A 180 4.93 9.47 -7.00
C GLY A 180 6.01 9.13 -8.01
N GLY A 181 7.19 8.66 -7.57
CA GLY A 181 8.35 8.51 -8.45
C GLY A 181 8.94 9.83 -8.91
N LEU A 182 8.88 10.85 -8.04
CA LEU A 182 9.23 12.25 -8.34
C LEU A 182 10.68 12.60 -8.00
N LEU A 183 11.34 11.75 -7.19
CA LEU A 183 12.70 11.99 -6.71
C LEU A 183 13.70 11.80 -7.85
N SER A 184 14.12 12.91 -8.47
CA SER A 184 15.17 12.87 -9.47
C SER A 184 16.56 12.70 -8.83
N PRO A 185 17.59 12.19 -9.56
CA PRO A 185 18.98 12.13 -9.06
C PRO A 185 19.47 13.49 -8.56
N LYS A 186 19.20 14.56 -9.29
CA LYS A 186 19.54 15.93 -8.88
C LYS A 186 18.89 16.32 -7.55
N ARG A 187 17.64 15.93 -7.31
CA ARG A 187 16.94 16.22 -6.05
C ARG A 187 17.45 15.33 -4.92
N ALA A 188 17.76 14.06 -5.21
CA ALA A 188 18.36 13.13 -4.25
C ALA A 188 19.71 13.62 -3.73
N GLN A 189 20.54 14.21 -4.62
CA GLN A 189 21.86 14.75 -4.29
C GLN A 189 21.85 15.82 -3.19
N THR A 190 20.76 16.58 -3.04
CA THR A 190 20.64 17.61 -2.00
C THR A 190 19.82 17.14 -0.81
N LEU A 191 18.70 16.49 -1.08
CA LEU A 191 17.75 16.06 -0.06
C LEU A 191 18.32 14.98 0.89
N ILE A 192 18.94 13.93 0.31
CA ILE A 192 19.41 12.79 1.11
C ILE A 192 20.51 13.22 2.09
N PRO A 193 21.56 13.98 1.67
CA PRO A 193 22.55 14.51 2.61
C PRO A 193 21.97 15.46 3.67
N ALA A 194 20.98 16.30 3.31
CA ALA A 194 20.34 17.20 4.26
C ALA A 194 19.59 16.41 5.37
N ILE A 195 18.91 15.34 5.02
CA ILE A 195 18.27 14.43 5.97
C ILE A 195 19.34 13.69 6.79
N LYS A 196 20.35 13.12 6.14
CA LYS A 196 21.41 12.33 6.80
C LYS A 196 22.15 13.14 7.87
N ALA A 197 22.38 14.41 7.63
CA ALA A 197 23.08 15.32 8.56
C ALA A 197 22.35 15.50 9.91
N VAL A 198 21.05 15.25 10.00
CA VAL A 198 20.23 15.54 11.20
C VAL A 198 19.67 14.32 11.91
N ILE A 199 19.83 13.11 11.34
CA ILE A 199 19.26 11.88 11.93
C ILE A 199 20.24 11.11 12.84
N GLY A 200 21.45 11.64 13.04
CA GLY A 200 22.48 11.01 13.90
C GLY A 200 22.88 9.63 13.41
N GLN A 201 22.85 8.66 14.31
CA GLN A 201 23.23 7.26 14.00
C GLN A 201 22.09 6.42 13.40
N LYS A 202 20.89 6.99 13.23
CA LYS A 202 19.79 6.24 12.64
C LYS A 202 20.07 5.94 11.18
N THR A 203 19.60 4.76 10.74
CA THR A 203 19.72 4.36 9.34
C THR A 203 18.75 5.15 8.46
N LEU A 204 19.15 5.37 7.21
CA LEU A 204 18.32 6.01 6.20
C LEU A 204 17.98 4.98 5.11
N GLU A 205 16.71 4.86 4.79
CA GLU A 205 16.20 3.99 3.74
C GLU A 205 15.54 4.81 2.64
N LEU A 206 15.44 4.25 1.43
CA LEU A 206 14.80 4.89 0.30
C LEU A 206 13.78 3.95 -0.36
N HIS A 207 12.61 4.50 -0.64
CA HIS A 207 11.54 3.88 -1.38
C HIS A 207 11.08 4.84 -2.48
N ALA A 208 11.07 4.39 -3.72
CA ALA A 208 10.56 5.18 -4.83
C ALA A 208 9.81 4.29 -5.83
N HIS A 209 8.79 4.89 -6.48
CA HIS A 209 8.04 4.24 -7.54
C HIS A 209 8.63 4.55 -8.91
N CYS A 210 8.49 3.62 -9.86
CA CYS A 210 9.04 3.75 -11.21
C CYS A 210 8.16 4.57 -12.18
N THR A 211 7.17 5.30 -11.67
CA THR A 211 6.08 5.93 -12.45
C THR A 211 6.53 6.72 -13.67
N ILE A 212 7.68 7.41 -13.59
CA ILE A 212 8.27 8.20 -14.69
C ILE A 212 9.77 7.88 -14.91
N GLY A 213 10.20 6.68 -14.55
CA GLY A 213 11.54 6.18 -14.85
C GLY A 213 12.69 6.80 -14.05
N LEU A 214 12.45 7.57 -12.98
CA LEU A 214 13.48 8.23 -12.18
C LEU A 214 14.03 7.37 -11.04
N ALA A 215 13.22 6.44 -10.50
CA ALA A 215 13.51 5.73 -9.27
C ALA A 215 14.84 4.95 -9.31
N GLU A 216 15.10 4.21 -10.38
CA GLU A 216 16.34 3.45 -10.49
C GLU A 216 17.58 4.32 -10.51
N HIS A 217 17.54 5.43 -11.23
CA HIS A 217 18.67 6.38 -11.26
C HIS A 217 18.95 6.96 -9.86
N SER A 218 17.88 7.33 -9.14
CA SER A 218 18.02 7.84 -7.77
C SER A 218 18.53 6.77 -6.79
N TYR A 219 18.20 5.48 -7.03
CA TYR A 219 18.69 4.36 -6.23
C TYR A 219 20.18 4.11 -6.42
N MET A 220 20.71 4.33 -7.62
CA MET A 220 22.14 4.10 -7.89
C MET A 220 23.04 5.08 -7.13
N ASP A 221 22.61 6.34 -7.00
CA ASP A 221 23.37 7.37 -6.31
C ASP A 221 23.12 7.40 -4.79
N ALA A 222 21.97 6.90 -4.34
CA ALA A 222 21.53 7.00 -2.94
C ALA A 222 22.51 6.41 -1.90
N PRO A 223 23.19 5.27 -2.14
CA PRO A 223 24.17 4.74 -1.19
C PRO A 223 25.35 5.66 -0.93
N ASP A 224 25.80 6.40 -1.94
CA ASP A 224 26.90 7.38 -1.80
C ASP A 224 26.49 8.57 -0.93
N TYR A 225 25.22 8.84 -0.81
CA TYR A 225 24.64 9.88 0.07
C TYR A 225 24.26 9.36 1.46
N GLY A 226 24.50 8.06 1.74
CA GLY A 226 24.31 7.47 3.06
C GLY A 226 22.98 6.70 3.26
N VAL A 227 22.31 6.34 2.17
CA VAL A 227 21.19 5.38 2.23
C VAL A 227 21.76 3.97 2.40
N SER A 228 21.24 3.22 3.39
CA SER A 228 21.72 1.87 3.71
C SER A 228 20.74 0.77 3.31
N ALA A 229 19.51 1.11 2.92
CA ALA A 229 18.55 0.13 2.43
C ALA A 229 17.62 0.71 1.36
N LEU A 230 17.34 -0.10 0.34
CA LEU A 230 16.47 0.23 -0.78
C LEU A 230 15.26 -0.72 -0.80
N GLN A 231 14.09 -0.16 -1.05
CA GLN A 231 12.86 -0.94 -1.14
C GLN A 231 12.57 -1.29 -2.59
N CYS A 232 12.56 -2.58 -2.91
CA CYS A 232 12.49 -3.12 -4.27
C CYS A 232 11.38 -4.16 -4.38
N ALA A 233 10.84 -4.33 -5.60
CA ALA A 233 9.92 -5.41 -5.91
C ALA A 233 10.59 -6.43 -6.85
N SER A 234 9.98 -7.59 -7.06
CA SER A 234 10.59 -8.68 -7.82
C SER A 234 9.74 -9.10 -9.01
N GLY A 235 10.38 -9.42 -10.13
CA GLY A 235 9.75 -9.98 -11.32
C GLY A 235 8.55 -9.20 -11.82
N GLY A 236 7.44 -9.89 -12.11
CA GLY A 236 6.21 -9.27 -12.64
C GLY A 236 5.52 -8.25 -11.74
N ALA A 237 5.91 -8.18 -10.45
CA ALA A 237 5.38 -7.21 -9.49
C ALA A 237 6.21 -5.90 -9.41
N ALA A 238 7.30 -5.80 -10.18
CA ALA A 238 8.20 -4.65 -10.22
C ALA A 238 7.93 -3.74 -11.43
N ASP A 239 8.57 -2.57 -11.47
CA ASP A 239 8.45 -1.58 -12.54
C ASP A 239 7.04 -0.93 -12.68
N GLY A 240 6.85 -0.14 -13.72
CA GLY A 240 5.59 0.58 -13.96
C GLY A 240 5.27 1.55 -12.84
N THR A 241 4.12 1.34 -12.17
CA THR A 241 3.73 2.11 -10.98
C THR A 241 4.24 1.50 -9.67
N SER A 242 5.00 0.40 -9.73
CA SER A 242 5.62 -0.27 -8.59
C SER A 242 7.06 0.23 -8.35
N ASN A 243 7.79 -0.51 -7.51
CA ASN A 243 9.18 -0.21 -7.16
C ASN A 243 10.17 -0.81 -8.17
N PRO A 244 11.45 -0.35 -8.17
CA PRO A 244 12.51 -0.92 -8.99
C PRO A 244 12.68 -2.44 -8.79
N PRO A 245 13.00 -3.20 -9.86
CA PRO A 245 13.21 -4.63 -9.75
C PRO A 245 14.47 -4.98 -8.97
N SER A 246 14.31 -5.82 -7.96
CA SER A 246 15.37 -6.22 -7.04
C SER A 246 16.59 -6.77 -7.78
N GLU A 247 16.38 -7.65 -8.77
CA GLU A 247 17.46 -8.26 -9.55
C GLU A 247 18.29 -7.25 -10.33
N ARG A 248 17.64 -6.21 -10.89
CA ARG A 248 18.31 -5.16 -11.65
C ARG A 248 19.04 -4.18 -10.73
N VAL A 249 18.43 -3.83 -9.60
CA VAL A 249 19.05 -2.99 -8.57
C VAL A 249 20.31 -3.64 -8.01
N VAL A 250 20.27 -4.93 -7.67
CA VAL A 250 21.42 -5.69 -7.18
C VAL A 250 22.55 -5.69 -8.20
N ALA A 251 22.26 -6.04 -9.46
CA ALA A 251 23.25 -6.11 -10.51
C ALA A 251 23.93 -4.75 -10.75
N ASN A 252 23.14 -3.67 -10.78
CA ASN A 252 23.66 -2.32 -11.01
C ASN A 252 24.50 -1.81 -9.83
N LEU A 253 24.04 -2.00 -8.58
CA LEU A 253 24.80 -1.59 -7.40
C LEU A 253 26.15 -2.31 -7.30
N ARG A 254 26.18 -3.62 -7.57
CA ARG A 254 27.44 -4.37 -7.59
C ARG A 254 28.37 -3.91 -8.71
N ALA A 255 27.83 -3.58 -9.90
CA ALA A 255 28.61 -3.01 -11.01
C ALA A 255 29.20 -1.61 -10.67
N LEU A 256 28.52 -0.84 -9.83
CA LEU A 256 28.99 0.44 -9.30
C LEU A 256 29.95 0.29 -8.11
N GLY A 257 30.24 -0.93 -7.67
CA GLY A 257 31.21 -1.24 -6.61
C GLY A 257 30.63 -1.24 -5.18
N HIS A 258 29.31 -1.20 -5.01
CA HIS A 258 28.66 -1.38 -3.72
C HIS A 258 28.57 -2.87 -3.36
N THR A 259 28.51 -3.16 -2.06
CA THR A 259 28.24 -4.52 -1.55
C THR A 259 26.75 -4.72 -1.38
N VAL A 260 26.23 -5.83 -1.93
CA VAL A 260 24.84 -6.28 -1.71
C VAL A 260 24.90 -7.79 -1.43
N ASP A 261 24.72 -8.16 -0.16
CA ASP A 261 24.79 -9.55 0.28
C ASP A 261 23.42 -10.22 0.16
N ILE A 262 23.23 -10.96 -0.92
CA ILE A 262 21.97 -11.60 -1.30
C ILE A 262 22.27 -12.94 -1.99
N ASP A 263 21.43 -13.95 -1.71
CA ASP A 263 21.38 -15.20 -2.47
C ASP A 263 20.72 -14.97 -3.84
N ASP A 264 21.55 -14.90 -4.87
CA ASP A 264 21.12 -14.66 -6.25
C ASP A 264 20.21 -15.77 -6.80
N ALA A 265 20.41 -17.03 -6.37
CA ALA A 265 19.57 -18.13 -6.83
C ALA A 265 18.16 -18.04 -6.21
N ALA A 266 18.08 -17.74 -4.92
CA ALA A 266 16.81 -17.50 -4.25
C ALA A 266 16.09 -16.24 -4.80
N LEU A 267 16.82 -15.15 -5.06
CA LEU A 267 16.27 -13.95 -5.69
C LEU A 267 15.68 -14.26 -7.07
N LYS A 268 16.38 -15.03 -7.89
CA LYS A 268 15.89 -15.46 -9.20
C LYS A 268 14.63 -16.32 -9.07
N GLU A 269 14.56 -17.20 -8.06
CA GLU A 269 13.35 -17.99 -7.76
C GLU A 269 12.16 -17.07 -7.46
N VAL A 270 12.34 -16.06 -6.60
CA VAL A 270 11.32 -15.07 -6.24
C VAL A 270 10.86 -14.28 -7.46
N SER A 271 11.77 -13.75 -8.27
CA SER A 271 11.44 -12.97 -9.48
C SER A 271 10.70 -13.82 -10.52
N THR A 272 11.15 -15.07 -10.73
CA THR A 272 10.48 -16.00 -11.63
C THR A 272 9.09 -16.34 -11.15
N TYR A 273 8.90 -16.51 -9.84
CA TYR A 273 7.59 -16.80 -9.27
C TYR A 273 6.58 -15.68 -9.55
N PHE A 274 6.92 -14.42 -9.23
CA PHE A 274 5.99 -13.29 -9.46
C PHE A 274 5.70 -13.06 -10.94
N THR A 275 6.64 -13.32 -11.83
CA THR A 275 6.40 -13.28 -13.28
C THR A 275 5.42 -14.38 -13.72
N THR A 276 5.67 -15.62 -13.29
CA THR A 276 4.80 -16.77 -13.60
C THR A 276 3.40 -16.62 -12.99
N LEU A 277 3.31 -16.06 -11.78
CA LEU A 277 2.04 -15.76 -11.12
C LEU A 277 1.24 -14.74 -11.95
N ALA A 278 1.87 -13.65 -12.36
CA ALA A 278 1.20 -12.63 -13.17
C ALA A 278 0.68 -13.20 -14.49
N GLU A 279 1.49 -13.99 -15.20
CA GLU A 279 1.09 -14.66 -16.43
C GLU A 279 -0.07 -15.64 -16.20
N ALA A 280 0.01 -16.49 -15.18
CA ALA A 280 -1.01 -17.49 -14.88
C ALA A 280 -2.36 -16.87 -14.47
N GLU A 281 -2.32 -15.73 -13.76
CA GLU A 281 -3.51 -15.03 -13.29
C GLU A 281 -4.02 -13.97 -14.29
N GLY A 282 -3.31 -13.73 -15.40
CA GLY A 282 -3.64 -12.67 -16.36
C GLY A 282 -3.51 -11.27 -15.75
N LEU A 283 -2.59 -11.10 -14.78
CA LEU A 283 -2.32 -9.84 -14.12
C LEU A 283 -1.35 -8.99 -14.95
N PRO A 284 -1.48 -7.66 -14.94
CA PRO A 284 -0.53 -6.79 -15.63
C PRO A 284 0.86 -6.88 -15.00
N THR A 285 1.90 -6.98 -15.82
CA THR A 285 3.28 -6.84 -15.36
C THR A 285 3.75 -5.40 -15.50
N GLY A 286 4.55 -4.92 -14.55
CA GLY A 286 5.20 -3.63 -14.67
C GLY A 286 6.19 -3.60 -15.83
N LYS A 287 6.38 -2.41 -16.40
CA LYS A 287 7.34 -2.16 -17.47
C LYS A 287 8.11 -0.88 -17.17
N PRO A 288 9.40 -0.80 -17.54
CA PRO A 288 10.15 0.45 -17.45
C PRO A 288 9.38 1.60 -18.11
N GLN A 289 9.33 2.73 -17.42
CA GLN A 289 8.62 3.92 -17.87
C GLN A 289 9.61 4.95 -18.43
N ALA A 290 9.19 5.66 -19.47
CA ALA A 290 9.94 6.81 -19.96
C ALA A 290 9.70 8.02 -19.05
N PHE A 291 10.69 8.92 -18.99
CA PHE A 291 10.56 10.19 -18.28
C PHE A 291 9.48 11.06 -18.94
N ASP A 292 8.57 11.56 -18.11
CA ASP A 292 7.51 12.50 -18.51
C ASP A 292 7.57 13.76 -17.63
N ALA A 293 8.06 14.86 -18.20
CA ALA A 293 8.16 16.14 -17.48
C ALA A 293 6.77 16.73 -17.13
N ALA A 294 5.74 16.46 -17.91
CA ALA A 294 4.39 16.95 -17.61
C ALA A 294 3.83 16.33 -16.32
N TYR A 295 4.22 15.08 -16.02
CA TYR A 295 3.86 14.42 -14.76
C TYR A 295 4.31 15.21 -13.52
N LEU A 296 5.47 15.87 -13.58
CA LEU A 296 6.00 16.67 -12.45
C LEU A 296 5.08 17.85 -12.09
N GLN A 297 4.23 18.31 -13.00
CA GLN A 297 3.30 19.43 -12.76
C GLN A 297 2.08 18.96 -11.94
N HIS A 298 1.45 17.85 -12.34
CA HIS A 298 0.24 17.38 -11.67
C HIS A 298 0.49 16.33 -10.58
N GLN A 299 1.57 15.57 -10.65
CA GLN A 299 2.04 14.56 -9.69
C GLN A 299 0.97 13.48 -9.35
N LEU A 300 -0.07 13.33 -10.16
CA LEU A 300 -1.12 12.34 -9.93
C LEU A 300 -0.59 10.93 -10.22
N PRO A 301 -0.75 9.96 -9.33
CA PRO A 301 -0.47 8.57 -9.62
C PRO A 301 -1.19 8.09 -10.89
N GLY A 302 -0.54 7.25 -11.70
CA GLY A 302 -1.03 6.86 -13.03
C GLY A 302 -2.46 6.33 -13.07
N GLY A 303 -2.87 5.55 -12.05
CA GLY A 303 -4.25 5.07 -11.91
C GLY A 303 -5.29 6.19 -11.74
N MET A 304 -4.88 7.33 -11.17
CA MET A 304 -5.78 8.48 -10.96
C MET A 304 -5.98 9.32 -12.22
N VAL A 305 -4.99 9.38 -13.09
CA VAL A 305 -5.14 10.00 -14.43
C VAL A 305 -6.22 9.24 -15.22
N GLY A 306 -6.20 7.90 -15.18
CA GLY A 306 -7.25 7.07 -15.77
C GLY A 306 -8.63 7.33 -15.17
N THR A 307 -8.71 7.50 -13.84
CA THR A 307 -9.97 7.85 -13.16
C THR A 307 -10.48 9.23 -13.58
N MET A 308 -9.60 10.22 -13.65
CA MET A 308 -9.94 11.56 -14.15
C MET A 308 -10.51 11.51 -15.57
N ARG A 309 -9.82 10.83 -16.49
CA ARG A 309 -10.28 10.68 -17.87
C ARG A 309 -11.64 10.01 -17.98
N ARG A 310 -11.87 8.97 -17.16
CA ARG A 310 -13.19 8.31 -17.09
C ARG A 310 -14.28 9.28 -16.62
N HIS A 311 -14.07 10.02 -15.53
CA HIS A 311 -15.04 11.00 -15.03
C HIS A 311 -15.34 12.10 -16.07
N LEU A 312 -14.31 12.58 -16.79
CA LEU A 312 -14.50 13.56 -17.86
C LEU A 312 -15.27 12.95 -19.04
N ALA A 313 -15.03 11.70 -19.39
CA ALA A 313 -15.77 10.99 -20.45
C ALA A 313 -17.24 10.77 -20.07
N GLU A 314 -17.53 10.31 -18.86
CA GLU A 314 -18.88 10.13 -18.32
C GLU A 314 -19.66 11.45 -18.32
N SER A 315 -18.98 12.57 -18.07
CA SER A 315 -19.53 13.92 -18.07
C SER A 315 -19.53 14.58 -19.45
N ARG A 316 -19.08 13.89 -20.52
CA ARG A 316 -18.92 14.43 -21.89
C ARG A 316 -18.01 15.66 -21.98
N MET A 317 -16.99 15.73 -21.13
CA MET A 317 -16.05 16.85 -20.98
C MET A 317 -14.59 16.45 -21.23
N THR A 318 -14.33 15.50 -22.11
CA THR A 318 -12.97 15.01 -22.43
C THR A 318 -12.01 16.09 -22.91
N ASN A 319 -12.55 17.15 -23.54
CA ASN A 319 -11.80 18.34 -23.98
C ASN A 319 -11.33 19.23 -22.82
N LYS A 320 -11.72 18.95 -21.59
CA LYS A 320 -11.35 19.73 -20.39
C LYS A 320 -10.18 19.15 -19.61
N GLU A 321 -9.55 18.07 -20.08
CA GLU A 321 -8.43 17.41 -19.37
C GLU A 321 -7.30 18.40 -19.03
N GLY A 322 -6.86 19.22 -20.00
CA GLY A 322 -5.82 20.23 -19.76
C GLY A 322 -6.23 21.28 -18.70
N ALA A 323 -7.49 21.73 -18.72
CA ALA A 323 -8.00 22.66 -17.72
C ALA A 323 -8.06 22.06 -16.31
N VAL A 324 -8.38 20.76 -16.19
CA VAL A 324 -8.36 20.06 -14.90
C VAL A 324 -6.93 19.91 -14.38
N ILE A 325 -5.95 19.60 -15.24
CA ILE A 325 -4.55 19.49 -14.86
C ILE A 325 -4.02 20.84 -14.35
N GLU A 326 -4.34 21.94 -15.03
CA GLU A 326 -3.98 23.30 -14.58
C GLU A 326 -4.63 23.64 -13.24
N GLU A 327 -5.94 23.37 -13.12
CA GLU A 327 -6.70 23.63 -11.89
C GLU A 327 -6.19 22.81 -10.71
N LEU A 328 -5.66 21.60 -10.96
CA LEU A 328 -5.08 20.72 -9.95
C LEU A 328 -3.92 21.38 -9.21
N GLY A 329 -3.04 22.07 -9.93
CA GLY A 329 -1.94 22.83 -9.34
C GLY A 329 -2.45 23.93 -8.39
N ARG A 330 -3.48 24.68 -8.83
CA ARG A 330 -4.08 25.76 -8.03
C ARG A 330 -4.80 25.24 -6.79
N VAL A 331 -5.62 24.20 -6.95
CA VAL A 331 -6.35 23.58 -5.82
C VAL A 331 -5.36 23.01 -4.81
N ARG A 332 -4.28 22.37 -5.27
CA ARG A 332 -3.25 21.83 -4.40
C ARG A 332 -2.56 22.92 -3.59
N GLU A 333 -2.19 24.04 -4.22
CA GLU A 333 -1.62 25.21 -3.55
C GLU A 333 -2.56 25.74 -2.48
N GLU A 334 -3.80 26.00 -2.83
CA GLU A 334 -4.82 26.57 -1.94
C GLU A 334 -5.21 25.65 -0.78
N LEU A 335 -5.12 24.34 -0.96
CA LEU A 335 -5.30 23.36 0.12
C LEU A 335 -4.04 23.15 0.99
N GLY A 336 -3.01 23.99 0.83
CA GLY A 336 -1.80 23.92 1.66
C GLY A 336 -0.81 22.84 1.21
N TRP A 337 -0.70 22.60 -0.08
CA TRP A 337 0.24 21.67 -0.70
C TRP A 337 0.17 20.22 -0.16
N PRO A 338 -1.01 19.60 -0.09
CA PRO A 338 -1.09 18.22 0.34
C PRO A 338 -0.20 17.30 -0.52
N ILE A 339 0.34 16.28 0.14
CA ILE A 339 1.13 15.27 -0.55
C ILE A 339 0.22 14.46 -1.48
N VAL A 340 0.67 14.25 -2.73
CA VAL A 340 -0.16 13.61 -3.77
C VAL A 340 -0.09 12.08 -3.61
N MET A 341 -0.69 11.59 -2.54
CA MET A 341 -0.93 10.17 -2.27
C MET A 341 -2.35 9.98 -1.71
N THR A 342 -2.85 8.74 -1.71
CA THR A 342 -4.18 8.43 -1.16
C THR A 342 -4.25 8.76 0.35
N PRO A 343 -5.32 9.44 0.84
CA PRO A 343 -6.52 9.86 0.08
C PRO A 343 -6.39 11.26 -0.58
N PHE A 344 -5.35 12.03 -0.31
CA PHE A 344 -5.26 13.46 -0.65
C PHE A 344 -5.19 13.73 -2.15
N ALA A 345 -4.51 12.86 -2.89
CA ALA A 345 -4.52 12.95 -4.35
C ALA A 345 -5.95 12.95 -4.92
N GLN A 346 -6.85 12.12 -4.35
CA GLN A 346 -8.24 12.05 -4.76
C GLN A 346 -9.03 13.30 -4.33
N ILE A 347 -8.77 13.83 -3.14
CA ILE A 347 -9.39 15.05 -2.62
C ILE A 347 -9.09 16.23 -3.56
N VAL A 348 -7.80 16.42 -3.90
CA VAL A 348 -7.36 17.49 -4.81
C VAL A 348 -7.97 17.30 -6.20
N LEU A 349 -7.92 16.08 -6.74
CA LEU A 349 -8.47 15.78 -8.06
C LEU A 349 -9.99 16.04 -8.12
N THR A 350 -10.75 15.56 -7.13
CA THR A 350 -12.22 15.72 -7.12
C THR A 350 -12.60 17.19 -7.08
N GLN A 351 -11.93 18.00 -6.23
CA GLN A 351 -12.20 19.45 -6.18
C GLN A 351 -11.84 20.13 -7.50
N SER A 352 -10.72 19.76 -8.13
CA SER A 352 -10.31 20.34 -9.41
C SER A 352 -11.32 20.04 -10.53
N VAL A 353 -11.78 18.79 -10.61
CA VAL A 353 -12.84 18.40 -11.57
C VAL A 353 -14.11 19.17 -11.30
N MET A 354 -14.54 19.32 -10.03
CA MET A 354 -15.75 20.09 -9.69
C MET A 354 -15.63 21.57 -10.05
N ASN A 355 -14.49 22.19 -9.83
CA ASN A 355 -14.24 23.59 -10.22
C ASN A 355 -14.38 23.79 -11.73
N VAL A 356 -13.79 22.92 -12.53
CA VAL A 356 -13.84 22.99 -14.00
C VAL A 356 -15.25 22.68 -14.54
N MET A 357 -15.95 21.71 -13.95
CA MET A 357 -17.29 21.32 -14.39
C MET A 357 -18.33 22.41 -14.09
N ASN A 358 -18.25 23.08 -12.93
CA ASN A 358 -19.20 24.11 -12.55
C ASN A 358 -18.86 25.48 -13.13
N GLY A 359 -17.68 25.69 -13.73
CA GLY A 359 -17.22 26.97 -14.26
C GLY A 359 -16.97 28.04 -13.18
N GLU A 360 -17.11 27.68 -11.90
CA GLU A 360 -16.90 28.55 -10.74
C GLU A 360 -16.17 27.75 -9.66
N ARG A 361 -15.03 28.31 -9.21
CA ARG A 361 -14.16 27.65 -8.24
C ARG A 361 -14.82 27.59 -6.86
N TYR A 362 -14.74 26.41 -6.23
CA TYR A 362 -15.33 26.13 -4.91
C TYR A 362 -16.83 26.42 -4.78
N LYS A 363 -17.56 26.40 -5.90
CA LYS A 363 -19.03 26.47 -5.89
C LYS A 363 -19.62 25.23 -5.23
N VAL A 364 -19.09 24.08 -5.57
CA VAL A 364 -19.38 22.80 -4.95
C VAL A 364 -18.12 22.29 -4.28
N ILE A 365 -18.20 21.96 -2.99
CA ILE A 365 -17.10 21.44 -2.19
C ILE A 365 -17.51 20.06 -1.65
N PRO A 366 -16.84 18.98 -2.07
CA PRO A 366 -17.10 17.63 -1.56
C PRO A 366 -16.82 17.51 -0.06
N ASP A 367 -17.52 16.61 0.60
CA ASP A 367 -17.36 16.34 2.05
C ASP A 367 -15.92 16.01 2.44
N GLU A 368 -15.20 15.27 1.59
CA GLU A 368 -13.80 14.91 1.82
C GLU A 368 -12.87 16.12 1.86
N VAL A 369 -13.13 17.13 1.03
CA VAL A 369 -12.40 18.42 1.04
C VAL A 369 -12.69 19.18 2.34
N ILE A 370 -13.96 19.23 2.75
CA ILE A 370 -14.36 19.84 4.01
C ILE A 370 -13.70 19.10 5.19
N ARG A 371 -13.77 17.76 5.22
CA ARG A 371 -13.14 16.93 6.26
C ARG A 371 -11.63 17.16 6.34
N TYR A 372 -10.97 17.30 5.19
CA TYR A 372 -9.55 17.64 5.14
C TYR A 372 -9.30 19.02 5.77
N ALA A 373 -10.06 20.03 5.36
CA ALA A 373 -9.88 21.40 5.81
C ALA A 373 -10.13 21.57 7.32
N ILE A 374 -11.12 20.87 7.89
CA ILE A 374 -11.43 20.90 9.33
C ILE A 374 -10.55 19.97 10.17
N GLY A 375 -9.54 19.30 9.54
CA GLY A 375 -8.53 18.51 10.23
C GLY A 375 -8.93 17.07 10.60
N ARG A 376 -9.98 16.50 9.96
CA ARG A 376 -10.39 15.10 10.21
C ARG A 376 -9.35 14.07 9.74
N PHE A 377 -8.45 14.44 8.84
CA PHE A 377 -7.35 13.62 8.36
C PHE A 377 -6.00 13.97 9.00
N GLY A 378 -5.97 14.81 10.01
CA GLY A 378 -4.77 15.37 10.60
C GLY A 378 -4.59 16.84 10.24
N ARG A 379 -3.51 17.45 10.76
CA ARG A 379 -3.24 18.88 10.57
C ARG A 379 -2.42 19.10 9.30
N PRO A 380 -2.88 19.94 8.34
CA PRO A 380 -2.07 20.33 7.20
C PRO A 380 -0.76 21.00 7.62
N ASN A 381 0.35 20.67 6.95
CA ASN A 381 1.66 21.28 7.21
C ASN A 381 1.70 22.78 6.86
N VAL A 382 0.95 23.16 5.83
CA VAL A 382 0.82 24.54 5.38
C VAL A 382 -0.64 24.96 5.52
N PRO A 383 -0.93 26.19 6.02
CA PRO A 383 -2.29 26.66 6.13
C PRO A 383 -3.02 26.67 4.78
N ILE A 384 -4.29 26.28 4.80
CA ILE A 384 -5.19 26.40 3.66
C ILE A 384 -5.43 27.88 3.37
N ALA A 385 -5.56 28.25 2.09
CA ALA A 385 -5.80 29.63 1.67
C ALA A 385 -7.05 30.21 2.35
N GLY A 386 -6.96 31.46 2.88
CA GLY A 386 -8.02 32.07 3.67
C GLY A 386 -9.37 32.10 2.98
N HIS A 387 -9.41 32.49 1.70
CA HIS A 387 -10.66 32.53 0.92
C HIS A 387 -11.33 31.15 0.74
N VAL A 388 -10.54 30.08 0.71
CA VAL A 388 -11.06 28.69 0.65
C VAL A 388 -11.61 28.30 2.02
N MET A 389 -10.89 28.60 3.11
CA MET A 389 -11.38 28.35 4.47
C MET A 389 -12.66 29.12 4.76
N ASP A 390 -12.73 30.42 4.42
CA ASP A 390 -13.91 31.24 4.61
C ASP A 390 -15.12 30.64 3.86
N ARG A 391 -14.89 30.17 2.62
CA ARG A 391 -15.93 29.51 1.84
C ARG A 391 -16.40 28.23 2.51
N ILE A 392 -15.49 27.37 2.98
CA ILE A 392 -15.80 26.12 3.69
C ILE A 392 -16.56 26.41 4.99
N GLU A 393 -16.10 27.36 5.80
CA GLU A 393 -16.76 27.73 7.06
C GLU A 393 -18.18 28.30 6.87
N SER A 394 -18.44 28.94 5.73
CA SER A 394 -19.78 29.46 5.40
C SER A 394 -20.80 28.36 5.10
N LEU A 395 -20.37 27.11 4.82
CA LEU A 395 -21.27 26.02 4.45
C LEU A 395 -21.96 25.42 5.69
N PRO A 396 -23.30 25.23 5.68
CA PRO A 396 -24.01 24.49 6.72
C PRO A 396 -23.42 23.08 6.92
N ARG A 397 -23.00 22.42 5.81
CA ARG A 397 -22.40 21.09 5.82
C ARG A 397 -21.14 21.01 6.67
N THR A 398 -20.35 22.06 6.76
CA THR A 398 -19.15 22.12 7.61
C THR A 398 -19.50 21.95 9.09
N LYS A 399 -20.58 22.56 9.56
CA LYS A 399 -21.04 22.41 10.94
C LYS A 399 -21.49 20.98 11.23
N GLU A 400 -22.21 20.37 10.28
CA GLU A 400 -22.64 18.97 10.41
C GLU A 400 -21.44 18.03 10.49
N LEU A 401 -20.48 18.15 9.57
CA LEU A 401 -19.27 17.31 9.53
C LEU A 401 -18.39 17.53 10.75
N ARG A 402 -18.36 18.76 11.32
CA ARG A 402 -17.61 19.05 12.55
C ARG A 402 -18.29 18.44 13.77
N ALA A 403 -19.61 18.32 13.76
CA ALA A 403 -20.40 17.71 14.82
C ALA A 403 -20.45 16.18 14.74
N GLU A 404 -20.01 15.58 13.62
CA GLU A 404 -19.93 14.13 13.52
C GLU A 404 -19.07 13.57 14.66
N PRO A 405 -19.51 12.52 15.34
CA PRO A 405 -18.73 11.93 16.43
C PRO A 405 -17.40 11.38 15.86
N SER A 406 -16.32 11.57 16.61
CA SER A 406 -15.10 10.82 16.39
C SER A 406 -15.35 9.32 16.61
N MET A 407 -14.41 8.47 16.21
CA MET A 407 -14.48 7.04 16.54
C MET A 407 -14.78 6.85 18.02
N ALA A 408 -15.72 5.97 18.34
CA ALA A 408 -16.05 5.66 19.76
C ALA A 408 -14.82 5.10 20.49
N SER A 409 -14.75 5.32 21.80
CA SER A 409 -13.68 4.78 22.65
C SER A 409 -13.60 3.26 22.57
N LEU A 410 -12.45 2.70 22.92
CA LEU A 410 -12.26 1.24 22.95
C LEU A 410 -13.29 0.54 23.84
N ALA A 411 -13.63 1.15 24.98
CA ALA A 411 -14.61 0.62 25.94
C ALA A 411 -16.04 0.60 25.33
N GLU A 412 -16.47 1.70 24.72
CA GLU A 412 -17.77 1.80 24.05
C GLU A 412 -17.88 0.82 22.88
N LEU A 413 -16.81 0.68 22.08
CA LEU A 413 -16.75 -0.30 21.00
C LEU A 413 -16.87 -1.74 21.54
N ARG A 414 -16.19 -2.07 22.61
CA ARG A 414 -16.28 -3.40 23.27
C ARG A 414 -17.68 -3.66 23.83
N GLU A 415 -18.31 -2.66 24.42
CA GLU A 415 -19.70 -2.80 24.90
C GLU A 415 -20.67 -3.07 23.77
N ARG A 416 -20.54 -2.32 22.68
CA ARG A 416 -21.43 -2.42 21.50
C ARG A 416 -21.25 -3.72 20.70
N LEU A 417 -20.01 -4.13 20.48
CA LEU A 417 -19.68 -5.26 19.58
C LEU A 417 -19.63 -6.60 20.32
N GLY A 418 -19.35 -6.59 21.63
CA GLY A 418 -19.27 -7.77 22.45
C GLY A 418 -17.96 -7.92 23.22
N LYS A 419 -18.07 -8.01 24.54
CA LYS A 419 -16.91 -8.11 25.45
C LYS A 419 -16.13 -9.43 25.32
N LYS A 420 -16.75 -10.48 24.76
CA LYS A 420 -16.15 -11.81 24.63
C LYS A 420 -15.42 -12.04 23.30
N LEU A 421 -15.48 -11.09 22.37
CA LEU A 421 -14.77 -11.21 21.10
C LEU A 421 -13.27 -11.24 21.33
N SER A 422 -12.53 -12.05 20.55
CA SER A 422 -11.08 -11.97 20.49
C SER A 422 -10.66 -10.57 20.04
N ASP A 423 -9.45 -10.14 20.39
CA ASP A 423 -8.91 -8.84 19.92
C ASP A 423 -8.88 -8.76 18.40
N GLU A 424 -8.57 -9.86 17.74
CA GLU A 424 -8.50 -10.01 16.30
C GLU A 424 -9.86 -9.77 15.62
N GLU A 425 -10.87 -10.50 16.05
CA GLU A 425 -12.24 -10.35 15.53
C GLU A 425 -12.81 -8.97 15.89
N PHE A 426 -12.56 -8.49 17.11
CA PHE A 426 -12.99 -7.18 17.55
C PHE A 426 -12.45 -6.06 16.65
N LEU A 427 -11.15 -6.05 16.33
CA LEU A 427 -10.53 -5.05 15.46
C LEU A 427 -11.15 -5.04 14.06
N LEU A 428 -11.46 -6.21 13.50
CA LEU A 428 -12.13 -6.30 12.20
C LEU A 428 -13.58 -5.78 12.27
N ARG A 429 -14.36 -6.20 13.28
CA ARG A 429 -15.76 -5.76 13.44
C ARG A 429 -15.90 -4.28 13.77
N ALA A 430 -14.90 -3.69 14.41
CA ALA A 430 -14.89 -2.26 14.72
C ALA A 430 -14.66 -1.38 13.48
N THR A 431 -14.04 -1.93 12.42
CA THR A 431 -13.60 -1.17 11.24
C THR A 431 -14.23 -1.63 9.94
N MET A 432 -14.98 -2.72 9.93
CA MET A 432 -15.56 -3.30 8.73
C MET A 432 -17.05 -3.64 8.93
N PRO A 433 -17.85 -3.64 7.85
CA PRO A 433 -19.24 -4.11 7.91
C PRO A 433 -19.34 -5.55 8.43
N ALA A 434 -20.24 -5.80 9.38
CA ALA A 434 -20.40 -7.10 10.04
C ALA A 434 -20.53 -8.26 9.04
N GLY A 435 -21.36 -8.12 8.01
CA GLY A 435 -21.57 -9.16 6.99
C GLY A 435 -20.31 -9.54 6.21
N GLN A 436 -19.31 -8.65 6.09
CA GLN A 436 -18.02 -8.97 5.44
C GLN A 436 -17.17 -9.85 6.35
N VAL A 437 -17.13 -9.54 7.65
CA VAL A 437 -16.41 -10.34 8.64
C VAL A 437 -17.08 -11.71 8.80
N ASP A 438 -18.42 -11.76 8.87
CA ASP A 438 -19.16 -13.01 8.95
C ASP A 438 -18.92 -13.91 7.74
N ALA A 439 -18.90 -13.34 6.53
CA ALA A 439 -18.61 -14.09 5.30
C ALA A 439 -17.17 -14.64 5.29
N MET A 440 -16.20 -13.90 5.83
CA MET A 440 -14.83 -14.38 5.99
C MET A 440 -14.76 -15.55 7.00
N LEU A 441 -15.38 -15.39 8.17
CA LEU A 441 -15.40 -16.46 9.19
C LEU A 441 -16.09 -17.74 8.68
N ALA A 442 -17.16 -17.59 7.91
CA ALA A 442 -17.88 -18.71 7.30
C ALA A 442 -17.09 -19.42 6.21
N ALA A 443 -16.15 -18.76 5.55
CA ALA A 443 -15.30 -19.36 4.54
C ALA A 443 -14.27 -20.34 5.12
N GLY A 444 -13.97 -20.24 6.42
CA GLY A 444 -13.02 -21.11 7.10
C GLY A 444 -11.56 -20.78 6.78
N PRO A 445 -10.61 -21.69 7.04
CA PRO A 445 -9.18 -21.44 6.89
C PRO A 445 -8.79 -21.21 5.43
N ALA A 446 -7.80 -20.32 5.23
CA ALA A 446 -7.28 -20.02 3.91
C ALA A 446 -6.59 -21.21 3.25
N ALA A 447 -6.63 -21.28 1.92
CA ALA A 447 -5.84 -22.25 1.16
C ALA A 447 -4.35 -22.01 1.40
N ARG A 448 -3.56 -23.10 1.50
CA ARG A 448 -2.13 -23.04 1.86
C ARG A 448 -1.19 -23.40 0.71
N HIS A 449 -1.72 -23.89 -0.39
CA HIS A 449 -0.93 -24.35 -1.52
C HIS A 449 -1.46 -23.78 -2.82
N TYR A 450 -0.55 -23.25 -3.61
CA TYR A 450 -0.82 -22.74 -4.94
C TYR A 450 0.34 -23.11 -5.87
N ASN A 451 0.01 -23.56 -7.08
CA ASN A 451 1.00 -23.77 -8.12
C ASN A 451 0.54 -23.09 -9.41
N PRO A 452 1.14 -21.93 -9.77
CA PRO A 452 0.73 -21.19 -10.95
C PRO A 452 0.84 -21.99 -12.24
N LYS A 453 1.78 -22.94 -12.32
CA LYS A 453 1.96 -23.82 -13.48
C LYS A 453 0.81 -24.81 -13.68
N LEU A 454 0.05 -25.11 -12.63
CA LEU A 454 -1.12 -26.01 -12.71
C LEU A 454 -2.42 -25.27 -13.04
N LYS A 455 -2.45 -23.96 -12.98
CA LYS A 455 -3.68 -23.17 -13.21
C LYS A 455 -4.33 -23.43 -14.57
N PRO A 456 -3.61 -23.52 -15.71
CA PRO A 456 -4.22 -23.83 -16.99
C PRO A 456 -4.96 -25.19 -16.97
N VAL A 457 -4.37 -26.18 -16.28
CA VAL A 457 -4.98 -27.50 -16.13
C VAL A 457 -6.23 -27.45 -15.23
N ILE A 458 -6.14 -26.73 -14.11
CA ILE A 458 -7.28 -26.55 -13.19
C ILE A 458 -8.41 -25.77 -13.87
N SER A 459 -8.10 -24.74 -14.65
CA SER A 459 -9.08 -23.98 -15.42
C SER A 459 -9.77 -24.85 -16.46
N LEU A 460 -9.00 -25.66 -17.17
CA LEU A 460 -9.55 -26.64 -18.12
C LEU A 460 -10.49 -27.64 -17.43
N ILE A 461 -10.08 -28.18 -16.27
CA ILE A 461 -10.92 -29.10 -15.47
C ILE A 461 -12.25 -28.43 -15.07
N LYS A 462 -12.20 -27.17 -14.61
CA LYS A 462 -13.41 -26.40 -14.25
C LYS A 462 -14.31 -26.19 -15.45
N GLN A 463 -13.76 -25.71 -16.58
CA GLN A 463 -14.53 -25.49 -17.82
C GLN A 463 -15.17 -26.78 -18.33
N LEU A 464 -14.43 -27.89 -18.30
CA LEU A 464 -14.95 -29.20 -18.69
C LEU A 464 -16.03 -29.71 -17.71
N GLY A 465 -15.88 -29.44 -16.42
CA GLY A 465 -16.88 -29.77 -15.40
C GLY A 465 -18.20 -29.02 -15.55
N GLU A 466 -18.17 -27.80 -16.10
CA GLU A 466 -19.36 -26.99 -16.39
C GLU A 466 -20.13 -27.45 -17.63
N ARG A 467 -19.49 -28.22 -18.54
CA ARG A 467 -20.09 -28.75 -19.77
C ARG A 467 -21.15 -29.81 -19.43
N ARG A 468 -22.42 -29.43 -19.51
CA ARG A 468 -23.55 -30.33 -19.17
C ARG A 468 -23.80 -31.44 -20.22
N ASP A 469 -23.27 -31.28 -21.41
CA ASP A 469 -23.33 -32.19 -22.53
C ASP A 469 -22.33 -33.36 -22.44
N LEU A 470 -21.39 -33.31 -21.51
CA LEU A 470 -20.38 -34.34 -21.32
C LEU A 470 -20.63 -35.13 -20.04
N SER A 471 -20.72 -36.44 -20.14
CA SER A 471 -20.89 -37.37 -19.00
C SER A 471 -19.59 -37.95 -18.49
N HIS A 472 -18.59 -38.05 -19.36
CA HIS A 472 -17.25 -38.57 -19.09
C HIS A 472 -16.22 -37.88 -19.97
N ILE A 473 -15.09 -37.49 -19.34
CA ILE A 473 -13.94 -36.90 -20.01
C ILE A 473 -12.72 -37.69 -19.55
N SER A 474 -11.92 -38.19 -20.52
CA SER A 474 -10.62 -38.78 -20.23
C SER A 474 -9.55 -38.07 -21.08
N ILE A 475 -8.51 -37.61 -20.41
CA ILE A 475 -7.33 -36.98 -21.04
C ILE A 475 -6.12 -37.75 -20.58
N GLU A 476 -5.36 -38.28 -21.54
CA GLU A 476 -4.17 -39.05 -21.27
C GLU A 476 -3.00 -38.57 -22.13
N LYS A 477 -1.87 -38.36 -21.50
CA LYS A 477 -0.58 -38.10 -22.14
C LYS A 477 0.56 -38.67 -21.29
N PRO A 478 1.77 -38.83 -21.81
CA PRO A 478 2.89 -39.32 -21.01
C PRO A 478 3.05 -38.60 -19.66
N GLY A 479 2.93 -39.37 -18.59
CA GLY A 479 3.05 -38.82 -17.19
C GLY A 479 1.83 -38.06 -16.66
N PHE A 480 0.68 -38.04 -17.42
CA PHE A 480 -0.52 -37.37 -16.93
C PHE A 480 -1.78 -38.08 -17.41
N ARG A 481 -2.68 -38.39 -16.46
CA ARG A 481 -4.02 -38.94 -16.76
C ARG A 481 -5.05 -38.20 -15.91
N LEU A 482 -6.12 -37.70 -16.57
CA LEU A 482 -7.27 -37.06 -15.93
C LEU A 482 -8.53 -37.77 -16.34
N GLU A 483 -9.32 -38.22 -15.38
CA GLU A 483 -10.68 -38.73 -15.61
C GLU A 483 -11.67 -37.88 -14.82
N LEU A 484 -12.66 -37.34 -15.50
CA LEU A 484 -13.82 -36.67 -14.92
C LEU A 484 -15.08 -37.45 -15.28
N ARG A 485 -15.84 -37.87 -14.28
CA ARG A 485 -17.13 -38.53 -14.46
C ARG A 485 -18.19 -37.75 -13.73
N ARG A 486 -19.31 -37.48 -14.38
CA ARG A 486 -20.45 -36.87 -13.74
C ARG A 486 -21.17 -37.92 -12.89
N ASN A 487 -21.37 -37.64 -11.62
CA ASN A 487 -22.16 -38.47 -10.75
C ASN A 487 -23.65 -38.23 -11.06
N THR A 488 -24.32 -39.17 -11.75
CA THR A 488 -25.74 -39.09 -12.13
C THR A 488 -26.67 -39.56 -11.01
N SER A 489 -26.14 -39.87 -9.83
CA SER A 489 -26.93 -40.28 -8.68
C SER A 489 -27.24 -39.09 -7.78
N ALA A 490 -28.33 -38.37 -8.06
CA ALA A 490 -29.24 -37.73 -7.12
C ALA A 490 -30.21 -36.79 -7.85
N THR A 491 -31.38 -37.27 -8.15
CA THR A 491 -32.69 -36.63 -7.85
C THR A 491 -33.77 -37.35 -8.64
N THR A 492 -34.30 -38.34 -8.02
CA THR A 492 -35.70 -38.70 -8.31
C THR A 492 -36.57 -37.82 -7.40
N PRO A 493 -37.37 -36.91 -7.92
CA PRO A 493 -38.39 -36.28 -7.07
C PRO A 493 -39.42 -37.35 -6.67
N ALA A 494 -39.62 -37.53 -5.38
CA ALA A 494 -40.72 -38.31 -4.88
C ALA A 494 -42.01 -37.72 -5.43
N SER A 495 -42.74 -38.52 -6.24
CA SER A 495 -44.09 -38.23 -6.63
C SER A 495 -44.95 -38.23 -5.39
N ALA A 496 -45.55 -37.07 -5.04
CA ALA A 496 -46.64 -36.98 -4.11
C ALA A 496 -47.88 -37.63 -4.75
N SER A 497 -48.39 -38.66 -4.11
CA SER A 497 -49.75 -39.13 -4.22
C SER A 497 -50.56 -38.62 -3.02
#